data_b744cf9c7e8ddcab024f701a7006e4bb
#
_entry.id   b744cf9c7e8ddcab024f701a7006e4bb
#
_cell.length_a   1.000
_cell.length_b   1.000
_cell.length_c   1.000
_cell.angle_alpha   90.00
_cell.angle_beta   90.00
_cell.angle_gamma   90.00
#
_symmetry.space_group_name_H-M   'P 1'
#
loop_
_entity.id
_entity.type
_entity.pdbx_description
1 polymer ?
#
loop_
_entity_poly.entity_id
_entity_poly.type
_entity_poly.pdbx_seq_one_letter_code
_entity_poly.pdbx_strand_id
1 'polypeptide(L)'
;STAEVVTQMKATMQAFLSPSKNMQAIAESYGIAAIMGAEIVGGIVAVVMGLLVKKIRVFFPPLITGTVVFTIGLSLYPTAINYMAGGTSSPNYGSWQNWAIAFFTLIVVTALNHFGKGIWKLASILIGIIVGYLVSIPFGMVDFSSIGEAGVCQLPSLMHFGVQFEPSSCVALGILFAINSIQAIGDYSATTIGAMDRTPKDDELQRGIVGYGLSNVVGALLGGLPTATYSQ
;
A
#
# COMPACT_ATOMS: atom_id res chain seq x y z
N SER A 1 -4.47 -5.98 33.28
CA SER A 1 -5.34 -7.17 33.03
C SER A 1 -5.06 -7.71 31.62
N THR A 2 -5.35 -8.99 31.38
CA THR A 2 -5.18 -9.63 30.07
C THR A 2 -5.90 -8.88 28.95
N ALA A 3 -7.03 -8.23 29.24
CA ALA A 3 -7.79 -7.41 28.29
C ALA A 3 -7.02 -6.14 27.86
N GLU A 4 -6.28 -5.50 28.75
CA GLU A 4 -5.45 -4.33 28.46
C GLU A 4 -4.27 -4.71 27.56
N VAL A 5 -3.62 -5.83 27.86
CA VAL A 5 -2.52 -6.35 27.04
C VAL A 5 -2.99 -6.68 25.62
N VAL A 6 -4.15 -7.31 25.48
CA VAL A 6 -4.76 -7.62 24.18
C VAL A 6 -5.15 -6.34 23.42
N THR A 7 -5.68 -5.34 24.14
CA THR A 7 -6.03 -4.04 23.55
C THR A 7 -4.77 -3.27 23.12
N GLN A 8 -3.72 -3.29 23.93
CA GLN A 8 -2.45 -2.66 23.62
C GLN A 8 -1.72 -3.38 22.45
N MET A 9 -1.74 -4.73 22.43
CA MET A 9 -1.25 -5.50 21.29
C MET A 9 -2.04 -5.20 20.01
N LYS A 10 -3.38 -5.11 20.07
CA LYS A 10 -4.20 -4.72 18.92
C LYS A 10 -3.86 -3.30 18.44
N ALA A 11 -3.73 -2.34 19.34
CA ALA A 11 -3.37 -0.96 18.99
C ALA A 11 -1.96 -0.89 18.39
N THR A 12 -1.00 -1.60 18.97
CA THR A 12 0.38 -1.68 18.45
C THR A 12 0.39 -2.39 17.09
N MET A 13 -0.32 -3.49 16.94
CA MET A 13 -0.43 -4.23 15.68
C MET A 13 -1.14 -3.41 14.58
N GLN A 14 -2.20 -2.66 14.91
CA GLN A 14 -2.85 -1.74 13.98
C GLN A 14 -1.95 -0.56 13.60
N ALA A 15 -1.15 -0.03 14.52
CA ALA A 15 -0.15 0.99 14.22
C ALA A 15 0.93 0.46 13.28
N PHE A 16 1.39 -0.78 13.46
CA PHE A 16 2.36 -1.43 12.58
C PHE A 16 1.79 -1.80 11.20
N LEU A 17 0.53 -2.20 11.14
CA LEU A 17 -0.14 -2.64 9.91
C LEU A 17 -0.75 -1.50 9.08
N SER A 18 -0.70 -0.26 9.55
CA SER A 18 -1.19 0.92 8.83
C SER A 18 -0.04 1.88 8.50
N PRO A 19 0.71 1.65 7.41
CA PRO A 19 1.80 2.53 6.98
C PRO A 19 1.37 3.99 6.88
N SER A 20 0.15 4.25 6.39
CA SER A 20 -0.40 5.59 6.27
C SER A 20 -0.53 6.34 7.59
N LYS A 21 -0.95 5.67 8.67
CA LYS A 21 -1.07 6.29 10.00
C LYS A 21 0.30 6.64 10.59
N ASN A 22 1.29 5.77 10.40
CA ASN A 22 2.65 6.05 10.88
C ASN A 22 3.29 7.17 10.08
N MET A 23 3.08 7.23 8.76
CA MET A 23 3.53 8.33 7.91
C MET A 23 2.87 9.65 8.31
N GLN A 24 1.55 9.66 8.57
CA GLN A 24 0.85 10.86 9.06
C GLN A 24 1.40 11.32 10.40
N ALA A 25 1.59 10.43 11.36
CA ALA A 25 2.15 10.77 12.68
C ALA A 25 3.57 11.34 12.57
N ILE A 26 4.40 10.80 11.69
CA ILE A 26 5.75 11.31 11.41
C ILE A 26 5.66 12.69 10.74
N ALA A 27 4.79 12.85 9.74
CA ALA A 27 4.60 14.13 9.04
C ALA A 27 4.12 15.23 9.97
N GLU A 28 3.18 14.92 10.86
CA GLU A 28 2.64 15.86 11.85
C GLU A 28 3.68 16.25 12.92
N SER A 29 4.52 15.29 13.31
CA SER A 29 5.51 15.50 14.41
C SER A 29 6.83 16.09 13.91
N TYR A 30 7.31 15.67 12.73
CA TYR A 30 8.68 15.95 12.25
C TYR A 30 8.74 16.50 10.82
N GLY A 31 7.60 16.57 10.12
CA GLY A 31 7.52 17.05 8.75
C GLY A 31 7.84 15.99 7.68
N ILE A 32 7.57 16.35 6.42
CA ILE A 32 7.75 15.45 5.25
C ILE A 32 9.22 15.06 5.05
N ALA A 33 10.16 15.96 5.35
CA ALA A 33 11.60 15.68 5.24
C ALA A 33 12.05 14.48 6.09
N ALA A 34 11.42 14.26 7.26
CA ALA A 34 11.71 13.12 8.12
C ALA A 34 11.17 11.81 7.53
N ILE A 35 10.03 11.86 6.82
CA ILE A 35 9.53 10.70 6.08
C ILE A 35 10.52 10.30 4.99
N MET A 36 11.01 11.25 4.20
CA MET A 36 11.99 10.99 3.13
C MET A 36 13.26 10.33 3.68
N GLY A 37 13.80 10.87 4.78
CA GLY A 37 14.97 10.27 5.44
C GLY A 37 14.72 8.87 5.99
N ALA A 38 13.58 8.67 6.63
CA ALA A 38 13.20 7.38 7.18
C ALA A 38 12.89 6.35 6.08
N GLU A 39 12.36 6.76 4.93
CA GLU A 39 12.12 5.91 3.76
C GLU A 39 13.42 5.42 3.13
N ILE A 40 14.44 6.27 3.04
CA ILE A 40 15.77 5.86 2.57
C ILE A 40 16.32 4.75 3.47
N VAL A 41 16.25 4.94 4.80
CA VAL A 41 16.69 3.92 5.77
C VAL A 41 15.85 2.65 5.64
N GLY A 42 14.52 2.77 5.52
CA GLY A 42 13.62 1.66 5.31
C GLY A 42 13.92 0.89 4.03
N GLY A 43 14.16 1.60 2.91
CA GLY A 43 14.55 0.99 1.64
C GLY A 43 15.87 0.22 1.73
N ILE A 44 16.85 0.75 2.46
CA ILE A 44 18.11 0.02 2.74
C ILE A 44 17.84 -1.23 3.58
N VAL A 45 16.98 -1.15 4.61
CA VAL A 45 16.56 -2.32 5.38
C VAL A 45 15.92 -3.37 4.48
N ALA A 46 15.04 -2.98 3.57
CA ALA A 46 14.41 -3.89 2.61
C ALA A 46 15.45 -4.55 1.68
N VAL A 47 16.46 -3.82 1.20
CA VAL A 47 17.56 -4.39 0.42
C VAL A 47 18.31 -5.45 1.24
N VAL A 48 18.64 -5.16 2.50
CA VAL A 48 19.31 -6.14 3.39
C VAL A 48 18.42 -7.36 3.61
N MET A 49 17.12 -7.17 3.87
CA MET A 49 16.16 -8.27 3.99
C MET A 49 16.10 -9.11 2.71
N GLY A 50 16.10 -8.45 1.54
CA GLY A 50 16.14 -9.14 0.25
C GLY A 50 17.39 -9.99 0.06
N LEU A 51 18.57 -9.50 0.44
CA LEU A 51 19.82 -10.27 0.39
C LEU A 51 19.79 -11.48 1.34
N LEU A 52 19.10 -11.37 2.45
CA LEU A 52 18.97 -12.41 3.47
C LEU A 52 17.77 -13.34 3.23
N VAL A 53 16.92 -13.07 2.25
CA VAL A 53 15.63 -13.79 2.06
C VAL A 53 15.79 -15.29 1.95
N LYS A 54 16.84 -15.79 1.31
CA LYS A 54 17.14 -17.24 1.19
C LYS A 54 17.27 -17.92 2.56
N LYS A 55 17.84 -17.22 3.55
CA LYS A 55 17.98 -17.72 4.92
C LYS A 55 16.70 -17.52 5.73
N ILE A 56 16.04 -16.39 5.53
CA ILE A 56 14.86 -15.98 6.28
C ILE A 56 13.64 -16.80 5.84
N ARG A 57 13.50 -17.13 4.56
CA ARG A 57 12.37 -17.88 4.01
C ARG A 57 12.11 -19.22 4.72
N VAL A 58 13.15 -19.87 5.26
CA VAL A 58 12.98 -21.11 6.02
C VAL A 58 12.11 -20.91 7.26
N PHE A 59 12.15 -19.72 7.87
CA PHE A 59 11.33 -19.39 9.04
C PHE A 59 9.92 -18.92 8.68
N PHE A 60 9.65 -18.63 7.39
CA PHE A 60 8.37 -18.14 6.90
C PHE A 60 7.75 -19.12 5.89
N PRO A 61 7.25 -20.29 6.35
CA PRO A 61 6.52 -21.20 5.48
C PRO A 61 5.27 -20.50 4.90
N PRO A 62 4.71 -21.00 3.78
CA PRO A 62 3.56 -20.38 3.08
C PRO A 62 2.36 -20.08 3.96
N LEU A 63 2.16 -20.86 5.03
CA LEU A 63 1.08 -20.62 6.00
C LEU A 63 1.26 -19.29 6.74
N ILE A 64 2.48 -18.98 7.19
CA ILE A 64 2.77 -17.73 7.91
C ILE A 64 2.62 -16.54 6.96
N THR A 65 3.19 -16.60 5.76
CA THR A 65 3.07 -15.52 4.77
C THR A 65 1.63 -15.29 4.34
N GLY A 66 0.85 -16.36 4.14
CA GLY A 66 -0.58 -16.26 3.85
C GLY A 66 -1.38 -15.62 4.99
N THR A 67 -1.06 -15.97 6.25
CA THR A 67 -1.70 -15.36 7.42
C THR A 67 -1.37 -13.86 7.53
N VAL A 68 -0.13 -13.45 7.23
CA VAL A 68 0.26 -12.03 7.21
C VAL A 68 -0.55 -11.27 6.16
N VAL A 69 -0.60 -11.75 4.91
CA VAL A 69 -1.39 -11.13 3.84
C VAL A 69 -2.87 -11.04 4.19
N PHE A 70 -3.45 -12.10 4.74
CA PHE A 70 -4.83 -12.12 5.21
C PHE A 70 -5.09 -11.08 6.31
N THR A 71 -4.21 -11.00 7.29
CA THR A 71 -4.33 -10.03 8.39
C THR A 71 -4.23 -8.58 7.89
N ILE A 72 -3.35 -8.32 6.91
CA ILE A 72 -3.25 -7.00 6.26
C ILE A 72 -4.57 -6.67 5.54
N GLY A 73 -5.13 -7.61 4.78
CA GLY A 73 -6.43 -7.43 4.13
C GLY A 73 -7.54 -7.06 5.13
N LEU A 74 -7.59 -7.75 6.27
CA LEU A 74 -8.55 -7.42 7.33
C LEU A 74 -8.30 -6.05 7.97
N SER A 75 -7.04 -5.65 8.13
CA SER A 75 -6.69 -4.34 8.71
C SER A 75 -7.05 -3.16 7.81
N LEU A 76 -7.10 -3.37 6.49
CA LEU A 76 -7.50 -2.37 5.51
C LEU A 76 -9.02 -2.19 5.41
N TYR A 77 -9.81 -3.10 5.99
CA TYR A 77 -11.27 -3.06 5.90
C TYR A 77 -11.89 -1.75 6.43
N PRO A 78 -11.50 -1.21 7.61
CA PRO A 78 -11.99 0.09 8.07
C PRO A 78 -11.64 1.24 7.13
N THR A 79 -10.44 1.20 6.53
CA THR A 79 -10.00 2.21 5.55
C THR A 79 -10.85 2.13 4.28
N ALA A 80 -11.13 0.93 3.80
CA ALA A 80 -12.01 0.73 2.64
C ALA A 80 -13.42 1.28 2.90
N ILE A 81 -14.00 1.02 4.07
CA ILE A 81 -15.32 1.56 4.48
C ILE A 81 -15.29 3.09 4.49
N ASN A 82 -14.24 3.71 5.03
CA ASN A 82 -14.10 5.15 5.05
C ASN A 82 -14.04 5.74 3.64
N TYR A 83 -13.33 5.10 2.71
CA TYR A 83 -13.33 5.54 1.30
C TYR A 83 -14.67 5.32 0.61
N MET A 84 -15.36 4.21 0.88
CA MET A 84 -16.71 3.96 0.37
C MET A 84 -17.71 5.01 0.85
N ALA A 85 -17.53 5.52 2.05
CA ALA A 85 -18.32 6.61 2.60
C ALA A 85 -17.95 8.01 2.03
N GLY A 86 -16.93 8.11 1.17
CA GLY A 86 -16.51 9.35 0.51
C GLY A 86 -15.23 9.98 1.06
N GLY A 87 -14.53 9.30 1.99
CA GLY A 87 -13.32 9.81 2.65
C GLY A 87 -13.63 10.70 3.85
N THR A 88 -12.88 10.52 4.93
CA THR A 88 -13.12 11.20 6.22
C THR A 88 -12.99 12.73 6.17
N SER A 89 -12.28 13.25 5.17
CA SER A 89 -12.08 14.70 4.97
C SER A 89 -13.17 15.36 4.09
N SER A 90 -14.09 14.56 3.53
CA SER A 90 -15.15 15.09 2.66
C SER A 90 -16.31 15.65 3.48
N PRO A 91 -16.85 16.83 3.13
CA PRO A 91 -18.04 17.38 3.76
C PRO A 91 -19.29 16.50 3.58
N ASN A 92 -19.30 15.65 2.53
CA ASN A 92 -20.38 14.72 2.21
C ASN A 92 -20.10 13.30 2.70
N TYR A 93 -19.24 13.13 3.71
CA TYR A 93 -18.94 11.82 4.29
C TYR A 93 -20.21 11.10 4.75
N GLY A 94 -20.34 9.84 4.36
CA GLY A 94 -21.50 9.01 4.72
C GLY A 94 -22.77 9.26 3.92
N SER A 95 -22.74 10.14 2.89
CA SER A 95 -23.91 10.39 2.04
C SER A 95 -24.33 9.10 1.30
N TRP A 96 -25.65 8.98 1.07
CA TRP A 96 -26.20 7.83 0.34
C TRP A 96 -25.63 7.69 -1.09
N GLN A 97 -25.27 8.82 -1.71
CA GLN A 97 -24.67 8.87 -3.04
C GLN A 97 -23.29 8.18 -3.07
N ASN A 98 -22.44 8.47 -2.07
CA ASN A 98 -21.14 7.81 -1.92
C ASN A 98 -21.29 6.30 -1.80
N TRP A 99 -22.22 5.87 -0.95
CA TRP A 99 -22.51 4.43 -0.77
C TRP A 99 -23.05 3.78 -2.04
N ALA A 100 -23.97 4.45 -2.74
CA ALA A 100 -24.53 3.91 -3.99
C ALA A 100 -23.46 3.71 -5.06
N ILE A 101 -22.58 4.69 -5.27
CA ILE A 101 -21.48 4.60 -6.24
C ILE A 101 -20.46 3.53 -5.80
N ALA A 102 -20.13 3.48 -4.51
CA ALA A 102 -19.19 2.48 -4.00
C ALA A 102 -19.72 1.05 -4.18
N PHE A 103 -20.98 0.78 -3.83
CA PHE A 103 -21.60 -0.52 -4.05
C PHE A 103 -21.73 -0.87 -5.54
N PHE A 104 -22.11 0.10 -6.37
CA PHE A 104 -22.18 -0.12 -7.82
C PHE A 104 -20.80 -0.50 -8.37
N THR A 105 -19.75 0.24 -8.02
CA THR A 105 -18.37 -0.05 -8.44
C THR A 105 -17.91 -1.42 -7.93
N LEU A 106 -18.22 -1.76 -6.68
CA LEU A 106 -17.90 -3.06 -6.10
C LEU A 106 -18.59 -4.21 -6.87
N ILE A 107 -19.85 -4.04 -7.22
CA ILE A 107 -20.61 -5.03 -8.02
C ILE A 107 -19.96 -5.20 -9.40
N VAL A 108 -19.61 -4.10 -10.06
CA VAL A 108 -18.97 -4.14 -11.40
C VAL A 108 -17.62 -4.87 -11.32
N VAL A 109 -16.75 -4.52 -10.34
CA VAL A 109 -15.45 -5.18 -10.16
C VAL A 109 -15.64 -6.67 -9.87
N THR A 110 -16.54 -7.02 -8.95
CA THR A 110 -16.81 -8.42 -8.57
C THR A 110 -17.36 -9.23 -9.73
N ALA A 111 -18.31 -8.66 -10.50
CA ALA A 111 -18.87 -9.30 -11.66
C ALA A 111 -17.81 -9.54 -12.75
N LEU A 112 -16.98 -8.54 -13.05
CA LEU A 112 -15.89 -8.68 -14.01
C LEU A 112 -14.83 -9.68 -13.56
N ASN A 113 -14.50 -9.69 -12.28
CA ASN A 113 -13.53 -10.64 -11.71
C ASN A 113 -14.06 -12.07 -11.74
N HIS A 114 -15.37 -12.27 -11.48
CA HIS A 114 -15.97 -13.60 -11.41
C HIS A 114 -16.34 -14.15 -12.81
N PHE A 115 -17.00 -13.35 -13.64
CA PHE A 115 -17.51 -13.76 -14.97
C PHE A 115 -16.55 -13.41 -16.11
N GLY A 116 -15.62 -12.48 -15.90
CA GLY A 116 -14.65 -12.05 -16.90
C GLY A 116 -13.67 -13.17 -17.26
N LYS A 117 -13.26 -13.19 -18.54
CA LYS A 117 -12.22 -14.11 -19.04
C LYS A 117 -11.05 -13.31 -19.60
N GLY A 118 -9.83 -13.85 -19.45
CA GLY A 118 -8.62 -13.25 -20.00
C GLY A 118 -8.38 -11.82 -19.46
N ILE A 119 -8.20 -10.88 -20.37
CA ILE A 119 -7.86 -9.47 -20.06
C ILE A 119 -8.94 -8.79 -19.22
N TRP A 120 -10.23 -9.09 -19.42
CA TRP A 120 -11.33 -8.51 -18.66
C TRP A 120 -11.28 -8.84 -17.18
N LYS A 121 -10.87 -10.06 -16.84
CA LYS A 121 -10.68 -10.47 -15.46
C LYS A 121 -9.47 -9.75 -14.82
N LEU A 122 -8.36 -9.66 -15.54
CA LEU A 122 -7.15 -8.99 -15.07
C LEU A 122 -7.35 -7.47 -14.91
N ALA A 123 -8.10 -6.85 -15.83
CA ALA A 123 -8.37 -5.42 -15.80
C ALA A 123 -9.62 -5.03 -14.99
N SER A 124 -10.24 -5.96 -14.26
CA SER A 124 -11.50 -5.73 -13.55
C SER A 124 -11.46 -4.53 -12.60
N ILE A 125 -10.36 -4.34 -11.88
CA ILE A 125 -10.17 -3.22 -10.95
C ILE A 125 -10.05 -1.91 -11.73
N LEU A 126 -9.23 -1.88 -12.80
CA LEU A 126 -9.05 -0.70 -13.63
C LEU A 126 -10.38 -0.27 -14.28
N ILE A 127 -11.12 -1.22 -14.82
CA ILE A 127 -12.45 -0.96 -15.40
C ILE A 127 -13.40 -0.44 -14.33
N GLY A 128 -13.38 -1.03 -13.13
CA GLY A 128 -14.18 -0.56 -12.00
C GLY A 128 -13.88 0.88 -11.62
N ILE A 129 -12.59 1.27 -11.57
CA ILE A 129 -12.19 2.65 -11.30
C ILE A 129 -12.73 3.59 -12.39
N ILE A 130 -12.57 3.25 -13.67
CA ILE A 130 -13.05 4.08 -14.78
C ILE A 130 -14.58 4.22 -14.73
N VAL A 131 -15.30 3.11 -14.56
CA VAL A 131 -16.76 3.12 -14.49
C VAL A 131 -17.26 3.89 -13.27
N GLY A 132 -16.65 3.68 -12.09
CA GLY A 132 -16.98 4.43 -10.88
C GLY A 132 -16.77 5.92 -11.06
N TYR A 133 -15.65 6.32 -11.67
CA TYR A 133 -15.35 7.71 -11.97
C TYR A 133 -16.37 8.33 -12.93
N LEU A 134 -16.68 7.64 -14.04
CA LEU A 134 -17.68 8.12 -15.01
C LEU A 134 -19.08 8.28 -14.40
N VAL A 135 -19.48 7.35 -13.53
CA VAL A 135 -20.76 7.45 -12.81
C VAL A 135 -20.75 8.60 -11.81
N SER A 136 -19.62 8.96 -11.21
CA SER A 136 -19.50 10.06 -10.26
C SER A 136 -19.68 11.46 -10.89
N ILE A 137 -19.44 11.61 -12.21
CA ILE A 137 -19.55 12.89 -12.92
C ILE A 137 -20.97 13.46 -12.86
N PRO A 138 -22.04 12.72 -13.25
CA PRO A 138 -23.41 13.28 -13.23
C PRO A 138 -23.91 13.57 -11.81
N PHE A 139 -23.32 12.99 -10.78
CA PHE A 139 -23.64 13.31 -9.38
C PHE A 139 -22.92 14.56 -8.86
N GLY A 140 -22.10 15.21 -9.70
CA GLY A 140 -21.37 16.43 -9.32
C GLY A 140 -20.28 16.19 -8.26
N MET A 141 -19.78 14.95 -8.14
CA MET A 141 -18.79 14.55 -7.14
C MET A 141 -17.35 14.71 -7.64
N VAL A 142 -17.18 15.08 -8.92
CA VAL A 142 -15.88 15.27 -9.55
C VAL A 142 -15.64 16.75 -9.77
N ASP A 143 -14.60 17.28 -9.14
CA ASP A 143 -14.14 18.66 -9.35
C ASP A 143 -13.02 18.68 -10.41
N PHE A 144 -13.30 19.32 -11.52
CA PHE A 144 -12.35 19.50 -12.63
C PHE A 144 -11.54 20.80 -12.53
N SER A 145 -11.80 21.66 -11.55
CA SER A 145 -11.14 22.97 -11.43
C SER A 145 -9.61 22.83 -11.29
N SER A 146 -9.18 21.85 -10.50
CA SER A 146 -7.76 21.57 -10.24
C SER A 146 -6.98 21.13 -11.49
N ILE A 147 -7.66 20.59 -12.51
CA ILE A 147 -7.00 20.15 -13.76
C ILE A 147 -6.53 21.33 -14.58
N GLY A 148 -7.27 22.44 -14.55
CA GLY A 148 -6.90 23.68 -15.29
C GLY A 148 -5.68 24.39 -14.71
N GLU A 149 -5.39 24.19 -13.43
CA GLU A 149 -4.26 24.78 -12.72
C GLU A 149 -3.00 23.87 -12.76
N ALA A 150 -3.17 22.59 -13.05
CA ALA A 150 -2.07 21.64 -13.11
C ALA A 150 -1.25 21.84 -14.40
N GLY A 151 0.07 21.98 -14.26
CA GLY A 151 0.99 22.00 -15.41
C GLY A 151 0.94 20.67 -16.17
N VAL A 152 0.99 20.74 -17.50
CA VAL A 152 0.92 19.56 -18.38
C VAL A 152 2.09 18.60 -18.17
N CYS A 153 3.24 19.10 -17.71
CA CYS A 153 4.42 18.30 -17.41
C CYS A 153 5.20 18.95 -16.27
N GLN A 154 5.40 18.21 -15.20
CA GLN A 154 6.32 18.59 -14.13
C GLN A 154 7.41 17.52 -14.01
N LEU A 155 8.66 17.95 -14.14
CA LEU A 155 9.80 17.07 -13.88
C LEU A 155 9.97 16.93 -12.36
N PRO A 156 10.16 15.70 -11.85
CA PRO A 156 10.45 15.51 -10.44
C PRO A 156 11.78 16.21 -10.09
N SER A 157 11.76 17.02 -9.04
CA SER A 157 12.96 17.66 -8.53
C SER A 157 13.58 16.78 -7.44
N LEU A 158 14.90 16.55 -7.57
CA LEU A 158 15.64 15.79 -6.58
C LEU A 158 15.55 16.47 -5.21
N MET A 159 15.21 15.69 -4.19
CA MET A 159 15.15 16.11 -2.78
C MET A 159 14.28 17.36 -2.54
N HIS A 160 13.17 17.48 -3.28
CA HIS A 160 12.27 18.64 -3.22
C HIS A 160 11.83 19.00 -1.79
N PHE A 161 11.54 18.00 -0.97
CA PHE A 161 11.11 18.17 0.41
C PHE A 161 12.27 18.19 1.42
N GLY A 162 13.52 18.06 0.95
CA GLY A 162 14.67 17.84 1.81
C GLY A 162 14.70 16.40 2.38
N VAL A 163 15.77 16.09 3.08
CA VAL A 163 15.94 14.79 3.77
C VAL A 163 16.43 15.05 5.18
N GLN A 164 15.70 14.59 6.17
CA GLN A 164 16.07 14.67 7.58
C GLN A 164 16.02 13.28 8.19
N PHE A 165 17.12 12.87 8.83
CA PHE A 165 17.19 11.59 9.51
C PHE A 165 16.82 11.76 10.97
N GLU A 166 15.56 11.46 11.29
CA GLU A 166 15.06 11.45 12.66
C GLU A 166 15.08 10.00 13.18
N PRO A 167 15.82 9.69 14.28
CA PRO A 167 16.06 8.31 14.70
C PRO A 167 14.80 7.49 14.96
N SER A 168 13.78 8.06 15.60
CA SER A 168 12.56 7.32 15.90
C SER A 168 11.78 6.97 14.64
N SER A 169 11.70 7.91 13.68
CA SER A 169 11.08 7.72 12.38
C SER A 169 11.83 6.69 11.53
N CYS A 170 13.16 6.73 11.55
CA CYS A 170 14.00 5.76 10.85
C CYS A 170 13.81 4.34 11.39
N VAL A 171 13.74 4.17 12.71
CA VAL A 171 13.47 2.87 13.33
C VAL A 171 12.06 2.38 13.01
N ALA A 172 11.04 3.25 13.11
CA ALA A 172 9.66 2.89 12.84
C ALA A 172 9.47 2.44 11.39
N LEU A 173 9.94 3.23 10.40
CA LEU A 173 9.86 2.85 8.99
C LEU A 173 10.78 1.67 8.66
N GLY A 174 11.97 1.57 9.26
CA GLY A 174 12.84 0.41 9.10
C GLY A 174 12.15 -0.90 9.48
N ILE A 175 11.43 -0.94 10.60
CA ILE A 175 10.65 -2.10 11.02
C ILE A 175 9.51 -2.38 10.03
N LEU A 176 8.79 -1.34 9.58
CA LEU A 176 7.74 -1.49 8.59
C LEU A 176 8.25 -2.08 7.27
N PHE A 177 9.38 -1.61 6.78
CA PHE A 177 10.00 -2.14 5.57
C PHE A 177 10.49 -3.58 5.73
N ALA A 178 10.96 -3.96 6.92
CA ALA A 178 11.28 -5.36 7.22
C ALA A 178 10.02 -6.24 7.16
N ILE A 179 8.91 -5.81 7.75
CA ILE A 179 7.62 -6.51 7.69
C ILE A 179 7.10 -6.59 6.25
N ASN A 180 7.14 -5.49 5.50
CA ASN A 180 6.76 -5.47 4.08
C ASN A 180 7.63 -6.37 3.21
N SER A 181 8.91 -6.54 3.54
CA SER A 181 9.79 -7.50 2.85
C SER A 181 9.37 -8.95 3.07
N ILE A 182 8.83 -9.28 4.25
CA ILE A 182 8.25 -10.60 4.54
C ILE A 182 6.93 -10.77 3.78
N GLN A 183 6.08 -9.74 3.78
CA GLN A 183 4.84 -9.71 2.98
C GLN A 183 5.13 -9.92 1.50
N ALA A 184 6.17 -9.28 0.96
CA ALA A 184 6.57 -9.38 -0.44
C ALA A 184 6.85 -10.83 -0.87
N ILE A 185 7.34 -11.70 0.03
CA ILE A 185 7.47 -13.13 -0.24
C ILE A 185 6.12 -13.75 -0.59
N GLY A 186 5.08 -13.39 0.15
CA GLY A 186 3.70 -13.85 -0.10
C GLY A 186 3.14 -13.30 -1.41
N ASP A 187 3.28 -12.00 -1.64
CA ASP A 187 2.75 -11.30 -2.81
C ASP A 187 3.39 -11.81 -4.11
N TYR A 188 4.72 -11.93 -4.15
CA TYR A 188 5.43 -12.48 -5.30
C TYR A 188 5.11 -13.94 -5.53
N SER A 189 4.91 -14.72 -4.46
CA SER A 189 4.50 -16.12 -4.58
C SER A 189 3.08 -16.22 -5.16
N ALA A 190 2.13 -15.43 -4.65
CA ALA A 190 0.76 -15.41 -5.14
C ALA A 190 0.69 -14.99 -6.61
N THR A 191 1.41 -13.92 -6.99
CA THR A 191 1.46 -13.44 -8.37
C THR A 191 2.09 -14.47 -9.31
N THR A 192 3.21 -15.10 -8.90
CA THR A 192 3.90 -16.08 -9.74
C THR A 192 3.07 -17.35 -9.92
N ILE A 193 2.40 -17.81 -8.86
CA ILE A 193 1.50 -18.97 -8.94
C ILE A 193 0.28 -18.62 -9.82
N GLY A 194 -0.33 -17.45 -9.61
CA GLY A 194 -1.52 -17.05 -10.35
C GLY A 194 -1.28 -16.75 -11.83
N ALA A 195 -0.11 -16.19 -12.19
CA ALA A 195 0.20 -15.79 -13.56
C ALA A 195 1.00 -16.85 -14.35
N MET A 196 1.84 -17.63 -13.68
CA MET A 196 2.78 -18.56 -14.33
C MET A 196 2.59 -20.01 -13.92
N ASP A 197 1.63 -20.33 -13.06
CA ASP A 197 1.31 -21.66 -12.54
C ASP A 197 2.53 -22.40 -11.96
N ARG A 198 3.44 -21.66 -11.32
CA ARG A 198 4.65 -22.19 -10.66
C ARG A 198 5.00 -21.41 -9.41
N THR A 199 5.77 -21.99 -8.53
CA THR A 199 6.35 -21.30 -7.37
C THR A 199 7.56 -20.45 -7.78
N PRO A 200 7.76 -19.27 -7.17
CA PRO A 200 8.93 -18.44 -7.45
C PRO A 200 10.21 -19.10 -6.91
N LYS A 201 11.29 -18.92 -7.65
CA LYS A 201 12.63 -19.33 -7.20
C LYS A 201 13.15 -18.34 -6.15
N ASP A 202 14.06 -18.80 -5.30
CA ASP A 202 14.65 -17.96 -4.26
C ASP A 202 15.40 -16.74 -4.83
N ASP A 203 16.03 -16.88 -6.00
CA ASP A 203 16.69 -15.78 -6.68
C ASP A 203 15.69 -14.73 -7.22
N GLU A 204 14.50 -15.15 -7.65
CA GLU A 204 13.43 -14.24 -8.10
C GLU A 204 12.89 -13.44 -6.92
N LEU A 205 12.63 -14.08 -5.79
CA LEU A 205 12.22 -13.41 -4.56
C LEU A 205 13.28 -12.42 -4.07
N GLN A 206 14.54 -12.84 -4.08
CA GLN A 206 15.66 -11.99 -3.68
C GLN A 206 15.72 -10.73 -4.54
N ARG A 207 15.71 -10.88 -5.87
CA ARG A 207 15.76 -9.76 -6.82
C ARG A 207 14.54 -8.86 -6.69
N GLY A 208 13.36 -9.43 -6.50
CA GLY A 208 12.11 -8.68 -6.29
C GLY A 208 12.17 -7.80 -5.05
N ILE A 209 12.59 -8.34 -3.91
CA ILE A 209 12.67 -7.60 -2.64
C ILE A 209 13.79 -6.55 -2.68
N VAL A 210 14.94 -6.88 -3.28
CA VAL A 210 16.02 -5.89 -3.49
C VAL A 210 15.54 -4.76 -4.41
N GLY A 211 14.85 -5.09 -5.51
CA GLY A 211 14.24 -4.11 -6.41
C GLY A 211 13.23 -3.20 -5.70
N TYR A 212 12.38 -3.79 -4.86
CA TYR A 212 11.44 -3.05 -4.00
C TYR A 212 12.17 -2.06 -3.08
N GLY A 213 13.21 -2.50 -2.38
CA GLY A 213 14.00 -1.62 -1.52
C GLY A 213 14.66 -0.48 -2.29
N LEU A 214 15.29 -0.78 -3.43
CA LEU A 214 15.94 0.24 -4.28
C LEU A 214 14.94 1.23 -4.86
N SER A 215 13.76 0.77 -5.29
CA SER A 215 12.72 1.66 -5.84
C SER A 215 12.21 2.66 -4.80
N ASN A 216 12.09 2.25 -3.53
CA ASN A 216 11.73 3.16 -2.44
C ASN A 216 12.85 4.17 -2.14
N VAL A 217 14.13 3.75 -2.14
CA VAL A 217 15.24 4.69 -1.97
C VAL A 217 15.24 5.75 -3.09
N VAL A 218 15.08 5.33 -4.34
CA VAL A 218 14.98 6.25 -5.48
C VAL A 218 13.71 7.11 -5.39
N GLY A 219 12.58 6.50 -4.98
CA GLY A 219 11.31 7.21 -4.74
C GLY A 219 11.48 8.34 -3.74
N ALA A 220 12.07 8.07 -2.58
CA ALA A 220 12.34 9.07 -1.55
C ALA A 220 13.20 10.23 -2.07
N LEU A 221 14.24 9.95 -2.89
CA LEU A 221 15.07 10.99 -3.49
C LEU A 221 14.31 11.86 -4.50
N LEU A 222 13.28 11.31 -5.14
CA LEU A 222 12.41 12.02 -6.09
C LEU A 222 11.17 12.64 -5.43
N GLY A 223 11.04 12.54 -4.11
CA GLY A 223 9.90 13.07 -3.34
C GLY A 223 8.67 12.18 -3.39
N GLY A 224 8.81 10.90 -3.76
CA GLY A 224 7.76 9.88 -3.67
C GLY A 224 7.49 9.47 -2.23
N LEU A 225 6.32 8.91 -1.98
CA LEU A 225 5.97 8.33 -0.67
C LEU A 225 6.29 6.83 -0.64
N PRO A 226 6.54 6.27 0.57
CA PRO A 226 6.82 4.86 0.73
C PRO A 226 5.75 3.97 0.08
N THR A 227 6.18 3.01 -0.72
CA THR A 227 5.31 2.05 -1.39
C THR A 227 5.39 0.68 -0.75
N ALA A 228 4.36 -0.14 -0.93
CA ALA A 228 4.32 -1.53 -0.53
C ALA A 228 4.12 -2.43 -1.76
N THR A 229 4.43 -3.72 -1.62
CA THR A 229 4.13 -4.72 -2.66
C THR A 229 2.69 -5.20 -2.52
N TYR A 230 2.05 -5.49 -3.65
CA TYR A 230 0.70 -6.06 -3.70
C TYR A 230 0.62 -7.16 -4.75
N SER A 231 -0.17 -8.19 -4.49
CA SER A 231 -0.38 -9.34 -5.36
C SER A 231 -1.64 -9.21 -6.24
N GLN A 232 -1.80 -8.06 -6.91
CA GLN A 232 -2.95 -7.79 -7.78
C GLN A 232 -2.62 -7.95 -9.24
#